data_ffb4b04e68920246fb984a15f10079c3
#
_entry.id   ffb4b04e68920246fb984a15f10079c3
#
_cell.length_a   1.000
_cell.length_b   1.000
_cell.length_c   1.000
_cell.angle_alpha   90.00
_cell.angle_beta   90.00
_cell.angle_gamma   90.00
#
_symmetry.space_group_name_H-M   'P 1'
#
loop_
_entity.id
_entity.type
_entity.pdbx_description
1 polymer ?
#
loop_
_entity_poly.entity_id
_entity_poly.type
_entity_poly.pdbx_seq_one_letter_code
_entity_poly.pdbx_strand_id
1 'polypeptide(L)'
;MIKQEIYMFVEERQNLILEDLQENGKVLVKDLSKRFDVTPDLIRKDLAFLESKGKCKKIYGGAILNRLNVHLEDANSRKNVNSKEKQKIAQMAYDLIEPNMTVFLDISTTNIELAKLLVLNPISNVTVVTNMLDVIQILSSSQIHAIFIGGEFDYARNGFVGNMCDEFLQRFHFDVAFLGVVGIDLESGSVMTYMPTDGQTKRIVLKQSKKAYMLADSDKFYQMGNYEYAKVDAFYGI
;
A
#
# COMPACT_ATOMS: atom_id res chain seq x y z
N MET A 1 -46.52 9.38 -16.00
CA MET A 1 -45.10 8.93 -16.02
C MET A 1 -44.50 9.21 -14.64
N ILE A 2 -44.39 8.18 -13.81
CA ILE A 2 -43.81 8.27 -12.47
C ILE A 2 -42.28 8.32 -12.65
N LYS A 3 -41.65 9.46 -12.32
CA LYS A 3 -40.17 9.52 -12.19
C LYS A 3 -39.81 8.58 -11.05
N GLN A 4 -39.18 7.48 -11.37
CA GLN A 4 -38.50 6.64 -10.39
C GLN A 4 -37.33 7.45 -9.85
N GLU A 5 -37.49 8.02 -8.66
CA GLU A 5 -36.36 8.60 -7.89
C GLU A 5 -35.46 7.44 -7.48
N ILE A 6 -34.36 7.27 -8.20
CA ILE A 6 -33.30 6.34 -7.81
C ILE A 6 -32.56 7.04 -6.67
N TYR A 7 -32.90 6.70 -5.42
CA TYR A 7 -32.16 7.13 -4.26
C TYR A 7 -30.78 6.47 -4.28
N MET A 8 -29.75 7.24 -4.60
CA MET A 8 -28.36 6.81 -4.49
C MET A 8 -28.01 6.54 -3.01
N PHE A 9 -27.46 5.36 -2.72
CA PHE A 9 -27.03 5.02 -1.36
C PHE A 9 -25.91 5.94 -0.90
N VAL A 10 -25.86 6.21 0.39
CA VAL A 10 -24.87 7.11 0.99
C VAL A 10 -23.44 6.65 0.68
N GLU A 11 -23.16 5.35 0.83
CA GLU A 11 -21.85 4.78 0.54
C GLU A 11 -21.45 4.92 -0.93
N GLU A 12 -22.38 4.70 -1.85
CA GLU A 12 -22.16 4.84 -3.29
C GLU A 12 -21.82 6.29 -3.64
N ARG A 13 -22.56 7.25 -3.10
CA ARG A 13 -22.27 8.68 -3.28
C ARG A 13 -20.92 9.08 -2.72
N GLN A 14 -20.57 8.58 -1.53
CA GLN A 14 -19.28 8.87 -0.91
C GLN A 14 -18.12 8.28 -1.72
N ASN A 15 -18.28 7.10 -2.30
CA ASN A 15 -17.27 6.51 -3.19
C ASN A 15 -17.08 7.35 -4.46
N LEU A 16 -18.16 7.79 -5.11
CA LEU A 16 -18.08 8.68 -6.27
C LEU A 16 -17.45 10.04 -5.95
N ILE A 17 -17.70 10.59 -4.75
CA ILE A 17 -17.01 11.81 -4.29
C ILE A 17 -15.50 11.55 -4.14
N LEU A 18 -15.10 10.38 -3.67
CA LEU A 18 -13.69 10.02 -3.55
C LEU A 18 -13.03 9.84 -4.91
N GLU A 19 -13.70 9.22 -5.87
CA GLU A 19 -13.23 9.11 -7.26
C GLU A 19 -13.00 10.50 -7.86
N ASP A 20 -13.96 11.42 -7.71
CA ASP A 20 -13.80 12.82 -8.17
C ASP A 20 -12.63 13.53 -7.49
N LEU A 21 -12.43 13.29 -6.20
CA LEU A 21 -11.27 13.83 -5.46
C LEU A 21 -9.96 13.26 -5.98
N GLN A 22 -9.93 11.98 -6.38
CA GLN A 22 -8.74 11.36 -6.96
C GLN A 22 -8.38 11.95 -8.32
N GLU A 23 -9.39 12.04 -9.20
CA GLU A 23 -9.20 12.50 -10.56
C GLU A 23 -8.83 14.00 -10.63
N ASN A 24 -9.49 14.81 -9.79
CA ASN A 24 -9.43 16.28 -9.89
C ASN A 24 -8.65 16.96 -8.75
N GLY A 25 -8.22 16.20 -7.73
CA GLY A 25 -7.53 16.73 -6.54
C GLY A 25 -8.42 17.57 -5.62
N LYS A 26 -9.56 18.06 -6.11
CA LYS A 26 -10.55 18.89 -5.38
C LYS A 26 -11.97 18.67 -5.88
N VAL A 27 -12.94 18.87 -4.98
CA VAL A 27 -14.37 18.89 -5.32
C VAL A 27 -15.05 20.11 -4.72
N LEU A 28 -16.08 20.61 -5.38
CA LEU A 28 -16.90 21.71 -4.89
C LEU A 28 -18.30 21.22 -4.48
N VAL A 29 -18.77 21.64 -3.32
CA VAL A 29 -20.12 21.31 -2.81
C VAL A 29 -21.20 21.62 -3.84
N LYS A 30 -21.09 22.75 -4.55
CA LYS A 30 -22.06 23.18 -5.55
C LYS A 30 -22.14 22.21 -6.73
N ASP A 31 -21.01 21.69 -7.19
CA ASP A 31 -20.94 20.81 -8.35
C ASP A 31 -21.45 19.39 -8.00
N LEU A 32 -21.00 18.87 -6.84
CA LEU A 32 -21.49 17.57 -6.32
C LEU A 32 -23.01 17.60 -6.03
N SER A 33 -23.52 18.70 -5.46
CA SER A 33 -24.94 18.88 -5.17
C SER A 33 -25.78 18.80 -6.47
N LYS A 34 -25.31 19.41 -7.56
CA LYS A 34 -25.96 19.33 -8.86
C LYS A 34 -25.85 17.94 -9.50
N ARG A 35 -24.64 17.33 -9.45
CA ARG A 35 -24.37 16.03 -10.06
C ARG A 35 -25.23 14.92 -9.43
N PHE A 36 -25.33 14.93 -8.11
CA PHE A 36 -26.06 13.88 -7.37
C PHE A 36 -27.54 14.23 -7.09
N ASP A 37 -28.00 15.42 -7.53
CA ASP A 37 -29.34 15.94 -7.28
C ASP A 37 -29.74 15.90 -5.80
N VAL A 38 -28.83 16.36 -4.94
CA VAL A 38 -29.01 16.41 -3.48
C VAL A 38 -28.70 17.80 -2.93
N THR A 39 -29.14 18.08 -1.70
CA THR A 39 -28.89 19.38 -1.08
C THR A 39 -27.41 19.61 -0.78
N PRO A 40 -26.93 20.87 -0.84
CA PRO A 40 -25.55 21.20 -0.42
C PRO A 40 -25.20 20.75 1.00
N ASP A 41 -26.19 20.75 1.91
CA ASP A 41 -25.97 20.29 3.29
C ASP A 41 -25.73 18.80 3.40
N LEU A 42 -26.35 17.99 2.54
CA LEU A 42 -26.08 16.56 2.47
C LEU A 42 -24.64 16.30 2.00
N ILE A 43 -24.19 17.01 0.95
CA ILE A 43 -22.78 16.94 0.50
C ILE A 43 -21.82 17.38 1.60
N ARG A 44 -22.13 18.43 2.34
CA ARG A 44 -21.28 18.87 3.48
C ARG A 44 -21.18 17.80 4.56
N LYS A 45 -22.26 17.03 4.81
CA LYS A 45 -22.25 15.89 5.74
C LYS A 45 -21.39 14.74 5.21
N ASP A 46 -21.51 14.41 3.92
CA ASP A 46 -20.66 13.39 3.30
C ASP A 46 -19.18 13.78 3.37
N LEU A 47 -18.84 15.02 3.00
CA LEU A 47 -17.47 15.52 3.10
C LEU A 47 -16.95 15.55 4.55
N ALA A 48 -17.82 15.88 5.55
CA ALA A 48 -17.44 15.83 6.95
C ALA A 48 -17.18 14.39 7.42
N PHE A 49 -17.98 13.43 6.96
CA PHE A 49 -17.76 12.01 7.21
C PHE A 49 -16.44 11.55 6.59
N LEU A 50 -16.19 11.85 5.31
CA LEU A 50 -14.95 11.50 4.61
C LEU A 50 -13.73 12.15 5.28
N GLU A 51 -13.85 13.40 5.73
CA GLU A 51 -12.80 14.07 6.51
C GLU A 51 -12.53 13.37 7.84
N SER A 52 -13.57 12.94 8.56
CA SER A 52 -13.43 12.18 9.81
C SER A 52 -12.74 10.83 9.61
N LYS A 53 -12.82 10.27 8.39
CA LYS A 53 -12.11 9.07 7.95
C LYS A 53 -10.72 9.37 7.36
N GLY A 54 -10.30 10.63 7.37
CA GLY A 54 -9.01 11.05 6.83
C GLY A 54 -8.92 11.03 5.30
N LYS A 55 -10.02 10.82 4.57
CA LYS A 55 -10.03 10.67 3.11
C LYS A 55 -9.95 11.99 2.34
N CYS A 56 -10.37 13.10 2.95
CA CYS A 56 -10.27 14.44 2.37
C CYS A 56 -10.04 15.49 3.47
N LYS A 57 -9.67 16.70 3.05
CA LYS A 57 -9.63 17.89 3.91
C LYS A 57 -10.65 18.89 3.41
N LYS A 58 -11.59 19.28 4.27
CA LYS A 58 -12.57 20.29 3.92
C LYS A 58 -11.92 21.67 3.78
N ILE A 59 -12.35 22.40 2.76
CA ILE A 59 -11.99 23.78 2.49
C ILE A 59 -13.28 24.59 2.32
N TYR A 60 -13.15 25.92 2.20
CA TYR A 60 -14.31 26.75 1.93
C TYR A 60 -14.96 26.39 0.58
N GLY A 61 -16.21 25.94 0.63
CA GLY A 61 -17.00 25.57 -0.55
C GLY A 61 -16.77 24.17 -1.11
N GLY A 62 -15.90 23.33 -0.48
CA GLY A 62 -15.61 21.99 -1.00
C GLY A 62 -14.67 21.17 -0.12
N ALA A 63 -13.96 20.28 -0.78
CA ALA A 63 -12.88 19.51 -0.17
C ALA A 63 -11.72 19.33 -1.18
N ILE A 64 -10.55 19.10 -0.64
CA ILE A 64 -9.36 18.66 -1.38
C ILE A 64 -8.97 17.27 -0.91
N LEU A 65 -8.28 16.54 -1.77
CA LEU A 65 -7.74 15.23 -1.42
C LEU A 65 -6.84 15.39 -0.19
N ASN A 66 -7.14 14.62 0.86
CA ASN A 66 -6.27 14.59 2.02
C ASN A 66 -5.16 13.57 1.77
N ARG A 67 -4.06 14.03 1.21
CA ARG A 67 -2.84 13.21 1.12
C ARG A 67 -2.22 13.18 2.53
N LEU A 68 -2.66 12.21 3.32
CA LEU A 68 -2.16 12.04 4.69
C LEU A 68 -0.67 11.73 4.65
N ASN A 69 0.08 12.56 5.35
CA ASN A 69 1.47 12.28 5.66
C ASN A 69 1.50 11.33 6.86
N VAL A 70 1.45 10.01 6.61
CA VAL A 70 1.28 8.96 7.63
C VAL A 70 2.60 8.69 8.38
N HIS A 71 3.30 9.75 8.83
CA HIS A 71 4.59 9.64 9.53
C HIS A 71 4.53 8.93 10.88
N LEU A 72 3.36 8.80 11.49
CA LEU A 72 3.22 8.50 12.91
C LEU A 72 2.65 7.11 13.22
N GLU A 73 2.24 6.33 12.22
CA GLU A 73 1.72 5.00 12.46
C GLU A 73 2.83 3.95 12.39
N ASP A 74 3.10 3.29 13.49
CA ASP A 74 4.03 2.16 13.51
C ASP A 74 3.46 0.93 12.78
N ALA A 75 4.31 -0.04 12.49
CA ALA A 75 3.90 -1.26 11.79
C ALA A 75 2.84 -2.05 12.60
N ASN A 76 2.88 -2.00 13.94
CA ASN A 76 1.97 -2.76 14.78
C ASN A 76 0.54 -2.20 14.72
N SER A 77 0.38 -0.87 14.73
CA SER A 77 -0.94 -0.24 14.58
C SER A 77 -1.60 -0.58 13.24
N ARG A 78 -0.78 -0.74 12.17
CA ARG A 78 -1.26 -1.03 10.82
C ARG A 78 -1.56 -2.51 10.55
N LYS A 79 -1.11 -3.46 11.40
CA LYS A 79 -1.33 -4.91 11.18
C LYS A 79 -2.81 -5.25 11.01
N ASN A 80 -3.68 -4.63 11.79
CA ASN A 80 -5.11 -4.92 11.81
C ASN A 80 -5.96 -3.99 10.91
N VAL A 81 -5.35 -2.97 10.30
CA VAL A 81 -6.05 -2.08 9.36
C VAL A 81 -6.17 -2.77 8.00
N ASN A 82 -7.34 -2.74 7.39
CA ASN A 82 -7.63 -3.33 6.07
C ASN A 82 -7.20 -4.81 5.96
N SER A 83 -7.42 -5.62 7.02
CA SER A 83 -6.91 -7.00 7.09
C SER A 83 -7.46 -7.89 5.97
N LYS A 84 -8.74 -7.73 5.60
CA LYS A 84 -9.37 -8.51 4.53
C LYS A 84 -8.77 -8.18 3.16
N GLU A 85 -8.51 -6.91 2.91
CA GLU A 85 -7.87 -6.42 1.69
C GLU A 85 -6.45 -6.95 1.60
N LYS A 86 -5.67 -6.87 2.68
CA LYS A 86 -4.31 -7.42 2.73
C LYS A 86 -4.27 -8.92 2.51
N GLN A 87 -5.22 -9.67 3.04
CA GLN A 87 -5.33 -11.11 2.79
C GLN A 87 -5.60 -11.43 1.32
N LYS A 88 -6.48 -10.66 0.67
CA LYS A 88 -6.73 -10.81 -0.77
C LYS A 88 -5.50 -10.49 -1.61
N ILE A 89 -4.81 -9.37 -1.30
CA ILE A 89 -3.58 -8.98 -1.97
C ILE A 89 -2.49 -10.03 -1.76
N ALA A 90 -2.35 -10.54 -0.54
CA ALA A 90 -1.40 -11.59 -0.22
C ALA A 90 -1.69 -12.89 -0.98
N GLN A 91 -2.97 -13.25 -1.18
CA GLN A 91 -3.35 -14.41 -2.00
C GLN A 91 -2.96 -14.19 -3.47
N MET A 92 -3.23 -13.01 -4.04
CA MET A 92 -2.81 -12.69 -5.40
C MET A 92 -1.29 -12.73 -5.56
N ALA A 93 -0.55 -12.23 -4.57
CA ALA A 93 0.91 -12.29 -4.56
C ALA A 93 1.43 -13.74 -4.43
N TYR A 94 0.79 -14.56 -3.59
CA TYR A 94 1.11 -15.97 -3.44
C TYR A 94 0.96 -16.74 -4.76
N ASP A 95 -0.09 -16.47 -5.53
CA ASP A 95 -0.37 -17.12 -6.81
C ASP A 95 0.67 -16.79 -7.91
N LEU A 96 1.52 -15.78 -7.68
CA LEU A 96 2.63 -15.40 -8.57
C LEU A 96 3.95 -16.12 -8.24
N ILE A 97 4.01 -16.85 -7.12
CA ILE A 97 5.23 -17.54 -6.69
C ILE A 97 5.24 -18.95 -7.27
N GLU A 98 6.31 -19.28 -7.97
CA GLU A 98 6.51 -20.59 -8.56
C GLU A 98 7.61 -21.37 -7.80
N PRO A 99 7.65 -22.71 -7.91
CA PRO A 99 8.75 -23.51 -7.36
C PRO A 99 10.13 -23.05 -7.84
N ASN A 100 11.12 -23.16 -6.97
CA ASN A 100 12.52 -22.80 -7.19
C ASN A 100 12.80 -21.29 -7.30
N MET A 101 11.85 -20.43 -7.00
CA MET A 101 12.05 -18.98 -7.01
C MET A 101 12.79 -18.48 -5.76
N THR A 102 13.59 -17.44 -5.95
CA THR A 102 14.09 -16.55 -4.89
C THR A 102 13.16 -15.34 -4.80
N VAL A 103 12.45 -15.23 -3.68
CA VAL A 103 11.38 -14.25 -3.44
C VAL A 103 11.84 -13.24 -2.39
N PHE A 104 11.69 -11.96 -2.66
CA PHE A 104 11.92 -10.93 -1.65
C PHE A 104 10.60 -10.43 -1.05
N LEU A 105 10.51 -10.45 0.27
CA LEU A 105 9.39 -9.87 1.04
C LEU A 105 9.89 -8.65 1.81
N ASP A 106 9.45 -7.49 1.37
CA ASP A 106 9.80 -6.18 1.92
C ASP A 106 9.11 -5.88 3.27
N ILE A 107 9.54 -4.82 3.93
CA ILE A 107 8.90 -4.29 5.15
C ILE A 107 7.47 -3.81 4.83
N SER A 108 6.51 -4.70 5.00
CA SER A 108 5.10 -4.42 4.74
C SER A 108 4.18 -5.33 5.55
N THR A 109 3.12 -4.77 6.14
CA THR A 109 2.12 -5.56 6.85
C THR A 109 1.31 -6.48 5.92
N THR A 110 1.30 -6.24 4.61
CA THR A 110 0.73 -7.16 3.61
C THR A 110 1.64 -8.37 3.41
N ASN A 111 2.96 -8.18 3.45
CA ASN A 111 3.93 -9.29 3.39
C ASN A 111 3.86 -10.21 4.62
N ILE A 112 3.38 -9.72 5.76
CA ILE A 112 3.06 -10.57 6.91
C ILE A 112 1.99 -11.60 6.53
N GLU A 113 0.93 -11.18 5.85
CA GLU A 113 -0.13 -12.08 5.40
C GLU A 113 0.37 -13.06 4.32
N LEU A 114 1.24 -12.60 3.41
CA LEU A 114 1.88 -13.48 2.42
C LEU A 114 2.79 -14.52 3.07
N ALA A 115 3.57 -14.14 4.08
CA ALA A 115 4.40 -15.07 4.84
C ALA A 115 3.57 -16.15 5.54
N LYS A 116 2.41 -15.79 6.12
CA LYS A 116 1.46 -16.75 6.71
C LYS A 116 0.95 -17.76 5.67
N LEU A 117 0.59 -17.29 4.47
CA LEU A 117 0.15 -18.17 3.38
C LEU A 117 1.24 -19.14 2.95
N LEU A 118 2.48 -18.68 2.82
CA LEU A 118 3.62 -19.52 2.49
C LEU A 118 3.88 -20.62 3.53
N VAL A 119 3.70 -20.31 4.80
CA VAL A 119 3.82 -21.32 5.89
C VAL A 119 2.70 -22.33 5.84
N LEU A 120 1.46 -21.88 5.60
CA LEU A 120 0.28 -22.77 5.52
C LEU A 120 0.30 -23.65 4.28
N ASN A 121 0.80 -23.14 3.17
CA ASN A 121 0.85 -23.83 1.87
C ASN A 121 2.27 -23.69 1.29
N PRO A 122 3.23 -24.49 1.73
CA PRO A 122 4.62 -24.38 1.26
C PRO A 122 4.77 -24.67 -0.24
N ILE A 123 5.49 -23.83 -0.94
CA ILE A 123 5.86 -24.03 -2.36
C ILE A 123 7.26 -24.66 -2.40
N SER A 124 7.44 -25.68 -3.23
CA SER A 124 8.69 -26.45 -3.30
C SER A 124 9.89 -25.58 -3.66
N ASN A 125 10.99 -25.71 -2.91
CA ASN A 125 12.29 -25.09 -3.17
C ASN A 125 12.26 -23.55 -3.29
N VAL A 126 11.29 -22.89 -2.67
CA VAL A 126 11.29 -21.42 -2.60
C VAL A 126 12.26 -20.95 -1.53
N THR A 127 13.08 -19.97 -1.89
CA THR A 127 13.91 -19.22 -0.94
C THR A 127 13.27 -17.85 -0.71
N VAL A 128 12.96 -17.54 0.55
CA VAL A 128 12.42 -16.23 0.93
C VAL A 128 13.52 -15.39 1.54
N VAL A 129 13.76 -14.22 0.96
CA VAL A 129 14.66 -13.20 1.50
C VAL A 129 13.81 -12.06 2.06
N THR A 130 14.11 -11.61 3.26
CA THR A 130 13.38 -10.52 3.90
C THR A 130 14.26 -9.69 4.82
N ASN A 131 13.94 -8.42 4.96
CA ASN A 131 14.51 -7.51 5.95
C ASN A 131 13.49 -7.13 7.04
N MET A 132 12.34 -7.81 7.11
CA MET A 132 11.29 -7.57 8.10
C MET A 132 11.31 -8.62 9.22
N LEU A 133 11.36 -8.16 10.47
CA LEU A 133 11.41 -9.05 11.64
C LEU A 133 10.15 -9.90 11.78
N ASP A 134 8.96 -9.35 11.56
CA ASP A 134 7.71 -10.11 11.63
C ASP A 134 7.66 -11.25 10.61
N VAL A 135 8.17 -11.02 9.40
CA VAL A 135 8.18 -12.04 8.34
C VAL A 135 9.11 -13.19 8.72
N ILE A 136 10.35 -12.89 9.17
CA ILE A 136 11.27 -13.97 9.54
C ILE A 136 10.79 -14.76 10.76
N GLN A 137 10.13 -14.11 11.72
CA GLN A 137 9.52 -14.79 12.87
C GLN A 137 8.42 -15.79 12.43
N ILE A 138 7.59 -15.43 11.45
CA ILE A 138 6.57 -16.34 10.90
C ILE A 138 7.25 -17.50 10.18
N LEU A 139 8.20 -17.22 9.30
CA LEU A 139 8.88 -18.24 8.51
C LEU A 139 9.71 -19.20 9.36
N SER A 140 10.22 -18.76 10.52
CA SER A 140 11.00 -19.61 11.43
C SER A 140 10.21 -20.80 12.02
N SER A 141 8.88 -20.77 11.95
CA SER A 141 8.02 -21.88 12.36
C SER A 141 7.82 -22.94 11.24
N SER A 142 8.45 -22.79 10.10
CA SER A 142 8.31 -23.63 8.91
C SER A 142 9.67 -24.20 8.45
N GLN A 143 9.63 -25.03 7.41
CA GLN A 143 10.86 -25.54 6.74
C GLN A 143 11.21 -24.73 5.48
N ILE A 144 10.60 -23.58 5.27
CA ILE A 144 10.93 -22.71 4.15
C ILE A 144 12.36 -22.18 4.34
N HIS A 145 13.18 -22.29 3.29
CA HIS A 145 14.50 -21.69 3.32
C HIS A 145 14.37 -20.16 3.33
N ALA A 146 14.70 -19.56 4.47
CA ALA A 146 14.56 -18.13 4.71
C ALA A 146 15.91 -17.49 4.98
N ILE A 147 16.20 -16.37 4.31
CA ILE A 147 17.38 -15.55 4.50
C ILE A 147 16.94 -14.21 5.10
N PHE A 148 17.46 -13.90 6.27
CA PHE A 148 17.17 -12.65 6.94
C PHE A 148 18.29 -11.63 6.73
N ILE A 149 17.92 -10.47 6.17
CA ILE A 149 18.87 -9.39 5.93
C ILE A 149 18.81 -8.42 7.11
N GLY A 150 19.88 -8.36 7.86
CA GLY A 150 20.06 -7.42 8.96
C GLY A 150 20.57 -6.05 8.49
N GLY A 151 20.76 -5.14 9.44
CA GLY A 151 21.23 -3.79 9.21
C GLY A 151 20.87 -2.88 10.38
N GLU A 152 20.55 -1.63 10.11
CA GLU A 152 20.02 -0.68 11.09
C GLU A 152 18.53 -0.97 11.36
N PHE A 153 18.18 -1.16 12.62
CA PHE A 153 16.81 -1.52 13.00
C PHE A 153 15.90 -0.29 13.02
N ASP A 154 14.92 -0.28 12.13
CA ASP A 154 13.82 0.68 12.16
C ASP A 154 12.71 0.15 13.07
N TYR A 155 12.67 0.66 14.28
CA TYR A 155 11.73 0.24 15.31
C TYR A 155 10.27 0.50 14.90
N ALA A 156 10.00 1.63 14.26
CA ALA A 156 8.63 1.99 13.86
C ALA A 156 8.08 1.06 12.78
N ARG A 157 8.94 0.43 11.97
CA ARG A 157 8.54 -0.43 10.86
C ARG A 157 8.81 -1.91 11.10
N ASN A 158 9.45 -2.21 12.23
CA ASN A 158 9.85 -3.57 12.64
C ASN A 158 10.67 -4.28 11.56
N GLY A 159 11.66 -3.58 11.02
CA GLY A 159 12.50 -4.08 9.94
C GLY A 159 13.90 -3.46 9.93
N PHE A 160 14.71 -3.88 9.00
CA PHE A 160 16.12 -3.48 8.89
C PHE A 160 16.38 -2.73 7.59
N VAL A 161 17.12 -1.64 7.67
CA VAL A 161 17.47 -0.77 6.56
C VAL A 161 18.93 -0.30 6.70
N GLY A 162 19.36 0.61 5.84
CA GLY A 162 20.66 1.27 5.92
C GLY A 162 21.76 0.53 5.14
N ASN A 163 22.96 1.10 5.17
CA ASN A 163 24.05 0.72 4.27
C ASN A 163 24.39 -0.79 4.31
N MET A 164 24.40 -1.40 5.49
CA MET A 164 24.69 -2.84 5.61
C MET A 164 23.61 -3.69 4.95
N CYS A 165 22.33 -3.36 5.17
CA CYS A 165 21.22 -4.01 4.50
C CYS A 165 21.32 -3.86 2.97
N ASP A 166 21.58 -2.67 2.50
CA ASP A 166 21.71 -2.31 1.10
C ASP A 166 22.87 -3.05 0.42
N GLU A 167 24.03 -3.14 1.08
CA GLU A 167 25.21 -3.85 0.56
C GLU A 167 24.95 -5.35 0.37
N PHE A 168 24.23 -5.99 1.29
CA PHE A 168 23.83 -7.39 1.14
C PHE A 168 22.84 -7.56 0.00
N LEU A 169 21.81 -6.73 -0.06
CA LEU A 169 20.74 -6.83 -1.06
C LEU A 169 21.27 -6.62 -2.49
N GLN A 170 22.28 -5.80 -2.70
CA GLN A 170 22.91 -5.59 -4.01
C GLN A 170 23.52 -6.87 -4.62
N ARG A 171 23.80 -7.88 -3.80
CA ARG A 171 24.39 -9.15 -4.25
C ARG A 171 23.36 -10.22 -4.60
N PHE A 172 22.10 -9.96 -4.34
CA PHE A 172 21.01 -10.87 -4.66
C PHE A 172 20.46 -10.60 -6.07
N HIS A 173 19.86 -11.62 -6.64
CA HIS A 173 18.97 -11.54 -7.78
C HIS A 173 17.67 -12.23 -7.42
N PHE A 174 16.57 -11.48 -7.43
CA PHE A 174 15.25 -11.99 -7.06
C PHE A 174 14.47 -12.35 -8.33
N ASP A 175 13.81 -13.51 -8.33
CA ASP A 175 12.86 -13.85 -9.38
C ASP A 175 11.60 -12.98 -9.27
N VAL A 176 11.14 -12.78 -8.04
CA VAL A 176 10.02 -11.88 -7.73
C VAL A 176 10.27 -11.14 -6.42
N ALA A 177 9.88 -9.87 -6.37
CA ALA A 177 9.86 -9.07 -5.15
C ALA A 177 8.48 -8.44 -4.92
N PHE A 178 8.06 -8.45 -3.67
CA PHE A 178 6.81 -7.85 -3.22
C PHE A 178 7.11 -6.66 -2.31
N LEU A 179 6.90 -5.46 -2.83
CA LEU A 179 7.26 -4.21 -2.17
C LEU A 179 6.03 -3.53 -1.59
N GLY A 180 6.09 -3.19 -0.30
CA GLY A 180 5.11 -2.34 0.33
C GLY A 180 5.26 -0.89 -0.09
N VAL A 181 4.14 -0.16 -0.16
CA VAL A 181 4.12 1.26 -0.50
C VAL A 181 3.40 2.06 0.59
N VAL A 182 3.79 3.31 0.74
CA VAL A 182 3.11 4.27 1.62
C VAL A 182 2.06 5.03 0.86
N GLY A 183 2.41 5.54 -0.31
CA GLY A 183 1.52 6.30 -1.16
C GLY A 183 1.87 6.18 -2.63
N ILE A 184 0.85 6.29 -3.48
CA ILE A 184 0.96 6.29 -4.93
C ILE A 184 0.26 7.55 -5.45
N ASP A 185 0.98 8.36 -6.20
CA ASP A 185 0.43 9.52 -6.90
C ASP A 185 0.31 9.18 -8.39
N LEU A 186 -0.90 8.99 -8.86
CA LEU A 186 -1.17 8.63 -10.26
C LEU A 186 -0.92 9.79 -11.23
N GLU A 187 -1.04 11.05 -10.79
CA GLU A 187 -0.79 12.21 -11.65
C GLU A 187 0.68 12.31 -12.03
N SER A 188 1.57 12.19 -11.05
CA SER A 188 3.02 12.20 -11.26
C SER A 188 3.62 10.82 -11.55
N GLY A 189 2.85 9.74 -11.36
CA GLY A 189 3.30 8.37 -11.40
C GLY A 189 4.26 8.01 -10.25
N SER A 190 4.27 8.78 -9.15
CA SER A 190 5.24 8.62 -8.07
C SER A 190 4.83 7.54 -7.07
N VAL A 191 5.78 6.66 -6.74
CA VAL A 191 5.64 5.65 -5.68
C VAL A 191 6.52 6.04 -4.51
N MET A 192 5.89 6.17 -3.33
CA MET A 192 6.49 6.84 -2.19
C MET A 192 6.58 5.99 -0.95
N THR A 193 7.60 6.29 -0.14
CA THR A 193 7.77 5.78 1.22
C THR A 193 8.02 6.94 2.20
N TYR A 194 8.24 6.61 3.50
CA TYR A 194 8.44 7.64 4.53
C TYR A 194 9.86 8.19 4.56
N MET A 195 10.86 7.29 4.48
CA MET A 195 12.24 7.61 4.78
C MET A 195 13.15 7.31 3.60
N PRO A 196 14.17 8.16 3.37
CA PRO A 196 15.17 7.92 2.33
C PRO A 196 15.87 6.58 2.45
N THR A 197 16.16 6.12 3.68
CA THR A 197 16.82 4.83 3.95
C THR A 197 15.97 3.65 3.48
N ASP A 198 14.68 3.61 3.81
CA ASP A 198 13.75 2.60 3.32
C ASP A 198 13.57 2.70 1.79
N GLY A 199 13.47 3.92 1.27
CA GLY A 199 13.37 4.15 -0.18
C GLY A 199 14.61 3.69 -0.95
N GLN A 200 15.79 3.86 -0.39
CA GLN A 200 17.03 3.36 -1.00
C GLN A 200 17.05 1.83 -1.05
N THR A 201 16.71 1.17 0.05
CA THR A 201 16.59 -0.29 0.12
C THR A 201 15.60 -0.82 -0.92
N LYS A 202 14.40 -0.22 -1.01
CA LYS A 202 13.38 -0.60 -2.01
C LYS A 202 13.87 -0.41 -3.45
N ARG A 203 14.60 0.67 -3.73
CA ARG A 203 15.19 0.94 -5.06
C ARG A 203 16.21 -0.12 -5.44
N ILE A 204 17.01 -0.58 -4.51
CA ILE A 204 17.97 -1.66 -4.73
C ILE A 204 17.23 -2.98 -5.06
N VAL A 205 16.26 -3.35 -4.25
CA VAL A 205 15.45 -4.55 -4.47
C VAL A 205 14.76 -4.51 -5.83
N LEU A 206 14.16 -3.36 -6.17
CA LEU A 206 13.50 -3.17 -7.47
C LEU A 206 14.48 -3.42 -8.64
N LYS A 207 15.70 -2.89 -8.54
CA LYS A 207 16.76 -3.09 -9.54
C LYS A 207 17.26 -4.53 -9.63
N GLN A 208 17.26 -5.25 -8.50
CA GLN A 208 17.77 -6.64 -8.41
C GLN A 208 16.70 -7.70 -8.71
N SER A 209 15.48 -7.28 -9.03
CA SER A 209 14.35 -8.19 -9.25
C SER A 209 14.03 -8.33 -10.75
N LYS A 210 13.77 -9.55 -11.20
CA LYS A 210 13.22 -9.80 -12.55
C LYS A 210 11.81 -9.24 -12.68
N LYS A 211 10.99 -9.44 -11.63
CA LYS A 211 9.65 -8.90 -11.53
C LYS A 211 9.46 -8.31 -10.13
N ALA A 212 9.02 -7.08 -10.04
CA ALA A 212 8.66 -6.45 -8.78
C ALA A 212 7.18 -6.02 -8.82
N TYR A 213 6.46 -6.33 -7.76
CA TYR A 213 5.05 -5.98 -7.60
C TYR A 213 4.87 -5.08 -6.40
N MET A 214 4.00 -4.09 -6.53
CA MET A 214 3.53 -3.30 -5.40
C MET A 214 2.40 -4.03 -4.68
N LEU A 215 2.48 -4.14 -3.37
CA LEU A 215 1.37 -4.61 -2.55
C LEU A 215 0.66 -3.40 -1.96
N ALA A 216 -0.42 -2.99 -2.59
CA ALA A 216 -1.16 -1.78 -2.26
C ALA A 216 -2.67 -2.06 -2.14
N ASP A 217 -3.28 -1.60 -1.07
CA ASP A 217 -4.73 -1.43 -0.99
C ASP A 217 -5.14 -0.07 -1.58
N SER A 218 -6.43 0.13 -1.83
CA SER A 218 -6.95 1.36 -2.43
C SER A 218 -6.63 2.64 -1.63
N ASP A 219 -6.38 2.53 -0.32
CA ASP A 219 -6.04 3.69 0.51
C ASP A 219 -4.69 4.30 0.14
N LYS A 220 -3.80 3.51 -0.52
CA LYS A 220 -2.47 3.99 -0.92
C LYS A 220 -2.51 5.06 -2.00
N PHE A 221 -3.58 5.15 -2.76
CA PHE A 221 -3.80 6.21 -3.73
C PHE A 221 -4.25 7.54 -3.11
N TYR A 222 -4.54 7.55 -1.80
CA TYR A 222 -4.92 8.75 -1.03
C TYR A 222 -3.85 9.18 -0.02
N GLN A 223 -2.75 8.43 0.08
CA GLN A 223 -1.66 8.69 1.02
C GLN A 223 -0.45 9.23 0.28
N MET A 224 0.33 10.09 0.95
CA MET A 224 1.64 10.54 0.47
C MET A 224 2.72 10.06 1.42
N GLY A 225 3.80 9.57 0.83
CA GLY A 225 5.09 9.45 1.52
C GLY A 225 5.90 10.74 1.38
N ASN A 226 7.03 10.79 2.08
CA ASN A 226 7.94 11.94 2.01
C ASN A 226 9.06 11.74 1.00
N TYR A 227 9.24 10.53 0.52
CA TYR A 227 10.36 10.15 -0.33
C TYR A 227 9.87 9.31 -1.50
N GLU A 228 10.02 9.83 -2.71
CA GLU A 228 9.80 9.08 -3.94
C GLU A 228 10.98 8.13 -4.17
N TYR A 229 10.69 6.83 -4.28
CA TYR A 229 11.72 5.85 -4.54
C TYR A 229 11.63 5.20 -5.93
N ALA A 230 10.46 5.28 -6.58
CA ALA A 230 10.24 4.73 -7.91
C ALA A 230 9.09 5.45 -8.64
N LYS A 231 8.90 5.10 -9.88
CA LYS A 231 7.69 5.40 -10.67
C LYS A 231 6.84 4.13 -10.82
N VAL A 232 5.54 4.28 -11.06
CA VAL A 232 4.60 3.17 -11.23
C VAL A 232 5.03 2.22 -12.33
N ASP A 233 5.55 2.76 -13.44
CA ASP A 233 6.03 2.02 -14.61
C ASP A 233 7.30 1.18 -14.36
N ALA A 234 7.99 1.40 -13.24
CA ALA A 234 9.12 0.57 -12.82
C ALA A 234 8.68 -0.79 -12.24
N PHE A 235 7.38 -0.96 -11.98
CA PHE A 235 6.84 -2.20 -11.44
C PHE A 235 6.17 -3.04 -12.51
N TYR A 236 6.20 -4.35 -12.31
CA TYR A 236 5.54 -5.30 -13.20
C TYR A 236 4.03 -5.33 -13.01
N GLY A 237 3.54 -4.92 -11.83
CA GLY A 237 2.13 -4.83 -11.48
C GLY A 237 1.89 -4.32 -10.05
N ILE A 238 0.61 -4.09 -9.76
CA ILE A 238 0.07 -3.67 -8.46
C ILE A 238 -0.87 -4.77 -7.97
#